data_e945962736ba8b4bd654ab97f1eba007
#
_entry.id   e945962736ba8b4bd654ab97f1eba007
#
_cell.length_a   1.000
_cell.length_b   1.000
_cell.length_c   1.000
_cell.angle_alpha   90.00
_cell.angle_beta   90.00
_cell.angle_gamma   90.00
#
_symmetry.space_group_name_H-M   'P 1'
#
loop_
_entity.id
_entity.type
_entity.pdbx_description
1 polymer ?
#
loop_
_entity_poly.entity_id
_entity_poly.type
_entity_poly.pdbx_seq_one_letter_code
_entity_poly.pdbx_strand_id
1 'polypeptide(L)'
;MKRREFIAAGASAAAVAFVTGCSDNGADGASANGKVQAKTMTKIDNKDYYAGGALDANGISSGKFDVAKAKQAYFDLMRSFNYPVFRAFTDEKFMLEQTKQTDKTQYLGFWATDFAKGDFAKFGMGGVIWVDEIKEEYFGHDIYLLPLQSIAEHSHVAGKPVAANVMQDRWTGEICKKDIPAKMESWLVRHGWVYSFSEVGEPNLDKFPEAKANLSALLYDHKADKPTLLKSLHVEKWEPDGIAHKLPKTGSWHFMMGGTEGAIVTEFANFHDSACNRYTVPNVGF
;
A
#
# COMPACT_ATOMS: atom_id res chain seq x y z
N MET A 1 36.09 -13.46 33.40
CA MET A 1 34.93 -12.65 33.74
C MET A 1 35.39 -11.33 34.32
N LYS A 2 35.31 -10.22 33.56
CA LYS A 2 35.54 -8.87 34.04
C LYS A 2 34.35 -8.00 33.60
N ARG A 3 33.60 -7.49 34.59
CA ARG A 3 32.56 -6.51 34.43
C ARG A 3 33.15 -5.22 33.90
N ARG A 4 32.58 -4.66 32.83
CA ARG A 4 32.86 -3.29 32.39
C ARG A 4 31.80 -2.37 33.00
N GLU A 5 32.27 -1.41 33.78
CA GLU A 5 31.47 -0.35 34.35
C GLU A 5 31.12 0.66 33.25
N PHE A 6 29.85 1.05 33.18
CA PHE A 6 29.40 2.14 32.33
C PHE A 6 29.52 3.46 33.11
N ILE A 7 30.34 4.36 32.58
CA ILE A 7 30.44 5.72 33.07
C ILE A 7 29.25 6.52 32.55
N ALA A 8 28.46 7.06 33.45
CA ALA A 8 27.41 8.02 33.13
C ALA A 8 28.02 9.39 32.85
N ALA A 9 27.94 9.88 31.62
CA ALA A 9 28.28 11.26 31.27
C ALA A 9 27.02 12.14 31.37
N GLY A 10 27.14 13.19 32.20
CA GLY A 10 26.05 14.12 32.48
C GLY A 10 25.63 14.95 31.25
N ALA A 11 24.34 15.07 31.07
CA ALA A 11 23.75 15.96 30.08
C ALA A 11 23.67 17.39 30.66
N SER A 12 24.41 18.31 30.05
CA SER A 12 24.23 19.76 30.27
C SER A 12 23.03 20.25 29.47
N ALA A 13 22.01 20.71 30.14
CA ALA A 13 20.86 21.36 29.53
C ALA A 13 21.27 22.77 29.05
N ALA A 14 21.29 23.00 27.74
CA ALA A 14 21.36 24.34 27.18
C ALA A 14 19.93 24.90 27.05
N ALA A 15 19.61 25.90 27.87
CA ALA A 15 18.37 26.66 27.75
C ALA A 15 18.47 27.59 26.53
N VAL A 16 17.65 27.39 25.53
CA VAL A 16 17.43 28.33 24.43
C VAL A 16 16.32 29.29 24.83
N ALA A 17 16.67 30.55 25.06
CA ALA A 17 15.72 31.62 25.30
C ALA A 17 15.04 32.03 23.98
N PHE A 18 13.74 31.85 23.87
CA PHE A 18 12.94 32.45 22.82
C PHE A 18 12.65 33.93 23.20
N VAL A 19 13.12 34.83 22.36
CA VAL A 19 12.74 36.24 22.42
C VAL A 19 11.40 36.39 21.72
N THR A 20 10.34 36.65 22.47
CA THR A 20 9.03 37.05 21.95
C THR A 20 9.05 38.53 21.65
N GLY A 21 9.15 38.89 20.38
CA GLY A 21 8.84 40.24 19.91
C GLY A 21 7.35 40.34 19.55
N CYS A 22 6.55 40.93 20.43
CA CYS A 22 5.21 41.37 20.07
C CYS A 22 5.30 42.68 19.30
N SER A 23 4.79 42.73 18.08
CA SER A 23 4.35 43.94 17.44
C SER A 23 2.88 43.77 17.04
N ASP A 24 2.01 44.44 17.79
CA ASP A 24 0.60 44.57 17.42
C ASP A 24 0.49 45.40 16.15
N ASN A 25 -0.08 44.80 15.10
CA ASN A 25 -0.78 45.53 14.05
C ASN A 25 -2.04 44.76 13.72
N GLY A 26 -3.17 45.31 14.11
CA GLY A 26 -4.48 44.82 13.79
C GLY A 26 -4.76 44.87 12.30
N ALA A 27 -5.21 43.74 11.78
CA ALA A 27 -5.98 43.68 10.57
C ALA A 27 -6.95 42.49 10.72
N ASP A 28 -8.23 42.82 10.73
CA ASP A 28 -9.34 41.88 10.66
C ASP A 28 -9.20 40.99 9.42
N GLY A 29 -8.70 39.78 9.62
CA GLY A 29 -8.62 38.71 8.62
C GLY A 29 -9.64 37.61 8.97
N ALA A 30 -10.82 37.68 8.37
CA ALA A 30 -11.81 36.63 8.45
C ALA A 30 -11.17 35.29 8.07
N SER A 31 -11.04 34.40 9.04
CA SER A 31 -10.66 33.01 8.85
C SER A 31 -11.76 32.32 8.02
N ALA A 32 -11.57 32.29 6.72
CA ALA A 32 -12.35 31.44 5.83
C ALA A 32 -11.94 29.98 6.09
N ASN A 33 -12.50 29.38 7.12
CA ASN A 33 -12.57 27.93 7.24
C ASN A 33 -13.47 27.39 6.13
N GLY A 34 -12.95 27.43 4.89
CA GLY A 34 -13.51 26.71 3.77
C GLY A 34 -13.36 25.22 4.09
N LYS A 35 -14.43 24.59 4.61
CA LYS A 35 -14.57 23.15 4.55
C LYS A 35 -14.39 22.77 3.08
N VAL A 36 -13.20 22.28 2.72
CA VAL A 36 -13.00 21.60 1.45
C VAL A 36 -13.96 20.40 1.51
N GLN A 37 -15.09 20.51 0.82
CA GLN A 37 -15.97 19.37 0.64
C GLN A 37 -15.15 18.30 -0.06
N ALA A 38 -14.86 17.22 0.66
CA ALA A 38 -14.27 16.03 0.07
C ALA A 38 -15.16 15.65 -1.13
N LYS A 39 -14.62 15.76 -2.33
CA LYS A 39 -15.32 15.38 -3.54
C LYS A 39 -15.50 13.87 -3.43
N THR A 40 -16.71 13.41 -3.14
CA THR A 40 -17.03 11.99 -3.07
C THR A 40 -16.56 11.35 -4.36
N MET A 41 -15.59 10.44 -4.28
CA MET A 41 -15.11 9.75 -5.46
C MET A 41 -16.27 8.99 -6.10
N THR A 42 -16.37 9.08 -7.42
CA THR A 42 -17.37 8.33 -8.19
C THR A 42 -17.13 6.84 -7.99
N LYS A 43 -18.19 6.05 -7.85
CA LYS A 43 -18.11 4.60 -7.79
C LYS A 43 -17.30 4.07 -8.97
N ILE A 44 -16.28 3.27 -8.68
CA ILE A 44 -15.44 2.63 -9.68
C ILE A 44 -16.26 1.53 -10.37
N ASP A 45 -16.23 1.49 -11.70
CA ASP A 45 -16.93 0.49 -12.52
C ASP A 45 -15.92 -0.21 -13.44
N ASN A 46 -15.85 -1.51 -13.42
CA ASN A 46 -14.89 -2.30 -14.22
C ASN A 46 -14.96 -2.00 -15.72
N LYS A 47 -16.14 -1.71 -16.27
CA LYS A 47 -16.28 -1.37 -17.71
C LYS A 47 -15.42 -0.18 -18.15
N ASP A 48 -15.04 0.70 -17.22
CA ASP A 48 -14.24 1.87 -17.52
C ASP A 48 -12.73 1.56 -17.59
N TYR A 49 -12.30 0.40 -17.06
CA TYR A 49 -10.88 0.04 -16.90
C TYR A 49 -10.43 -1.14 -17.76
N TYR A 50 -11.33 -1.68 -18.59
CA TYR A 50 -10.98 -2.79 -19.47
C TYR A 50 -11.41 -2.53 -20.90
N ALA A 51 -10.49 -2.75 -21.84
CA ALA A 51 -10.77 -2.64 -23.27
C ALA A 51 -11.12 -4.03 -23.87
N GLY A 52 -12.18 -4.08 -24.67
CA GLY A 52 -12.52 -5.23 -25.52
C GLY A 52 -13.06 -6.46 -24.78
N GLY A 53 -13.44 -6.36 -23.51
CA GLY A 53 -13.97 -7.49 -22.76
C GLY A 53 -15.41 -7.27 -22.28
N ALA A 54 -16.18 -8.36 -22.22
CA ALA A 54 -17.48 -8.37 -21.55
C ALA A 54 -17.28 -8.53 -20.04
N LEU A 55 -18.22 -7.98 -19.25
CA LEU A 55 -18.32 -8.30 -17.83
C LEU A 55 -19.16 -9.57 -17.66
N ASP A 56 -18.72 -10.48 -16.80
CA ASP A 56 -19.51 -11.62 -16.37
C ASP A 56 -20.61 -11.21 -15.36
N ALA A 57 -21.38 -12.21 -14.87
CA ALA A 57 -22.43 -11.98 -13.89
C ALA A 57 -21.95 -11.41 -12.55
N ASN A 58 -20.66 -11.52 -12.23
CA ASN A 58 -20.03 -10.98 -11.04
C ASN A 58 -19.38 -9.61 -11.29
N GLY A 59 -19.43 -9.10 -12.53
CA GLY A 59 -18.81 -7.85 -12.95
C GLY A 59 -17.30 -7.98 -13.23
N ILE A 60 -16.79 -9.20 -13.38
CA ILE A 60 -15.38 -9.48 -13.70
C ILE A 60 -15.19 -9.37 -15.22
N SER A 61 -14.16 -8.65 -15.65
CA SER A 61 -13.87 -8.42 -17.06
C SER A 61 -12.93 -9.45 -17.65
N SER A 62 -13.21 -9.87 -18.88
CA SER A 62 -12.26 -10.63 -19.73
C SER A 62 -11.40 -9.74 -20.64
N GLY A 63 -11.56 -8.41 -20.54
CA GLY A 63 -10.84 -7.44 -21.36
C GLY A 63 -9.41 -7.18 -20.92
N LYS A 64 -8.71 -6.38 -21.71
CA LYS A 64 -7.36 -5.93 -21.38
C LYS A 64 -7.43 -4.78 -20.37
N PHE A 65 -6.75 -4.91 -19.25
CA PHE A 65 -6.66 -3.88 -18.22
C PHE A 65 -5.98 -2.60 -18.74
N ASP A 66 -6.62 -1.46 -18.50
CA ASP A 66 -6.10 -0.13 -18.85
C ASP A 66 -5.33 0.48 -17.68
N VAL A 67 -4.05 0.17 -17.62
CA VAL A 67 -3.13 0.66 -16.57
C VAL A 67 -3.08 2.18 -16.51
N ALA A 68 -3.20 2.87 -17.66
CA ALA A 68 -3.12 4.34 -17.68
C ALA A 68 -4.34 4.97 -17.00
N LYS A 69 -5.55 4.46 -17.26
CA LYS A 69 -6.77 4.89 -16.56
C LYS A 69 -6.72 4.54 -15.07
N ALA A 70 -6.21 3.37 -14.72
CA ALA A 70 -6.06 2.97 -13.32
C ALA A 70 -5.11 3.92 -12.57
N LYS A 71 -3.94 4.24 -13.14
CA LYS A 71 -3.03 5.25 -12.57
C LYS A 71 -3.72 6.60 -12.38
N GLN A 72 -4.50 7.05 -13.35
CA GLN A 72 -5.23 8.31 -13.24
C GLN A 72 -6.23 8.30 -12.08
N ALA A 73 -6.94 7.20 -11.84
CA ALA A 73 -7.85 7.06 -10.71
C ALA A 73 -7.13 7.22 -9.36
N TYR A 74 -5.93 6.65 -9.22
CA TYR A 74 -5.12 6.85 -8.01
C TYR A 74 -4.58 8.28 -7.88
N PHE A 75 -4.23 8.94 -8.99
CA PHE A 75 -3.83 10.35 -8.94
C PHE A 75 -5.00 11.26 -8.54
N ASP A 76 -6.22 10.92 -8.93
CA ASP A 76 -7.42 11.63 -8.50
C ASP A 76 -7.73 11.37 -7.03
N LEU A 77 -7.50 10.15 -6.53
CA LEU A 77 -7.54 9.83 -5.10
C LEU A 77 -6.52 10.67 -4.31
N MET A 78 -5.27 10.75 -4.76
CA MET A 78 -4.24 11.59 -4.13
C MET A 78 -4.69 13.04 -4.05
N ARG A 79 -5.21 13.60 -5.16
CA ARG A 79 -5.71 14.98 -5.20
C ARG A 79 -6.88 15.21 -4.25
N SER A 80 -7.77 14.23 -4.10
CA SER A 80 -8.91 14.32 -3.17
C SER A 80 -8.47 14.45 -1.71
N PHE A 81 -7.32 13.89 -1.37
CA PHE A 81 -6.69 14.00 -0.04
C PHE A 81 -5.69 15.16 0.07
N ASN A 82 -5.55 16.01 -0.95
CA ASN A 82 -4.46 16.99 -1.04
C ASN A 82 -3.06 16.35 -0.95
N TYR A 83 -2.93 15.09 -1.31
CA TYR A 83 -1.66 14.38 -1.37
C TYR A 83 -0.97 14.70 -2.72
N PRO A 84 0.32 15.02 -2.73
CA PRO A 84 0.98 15.44 -3.96
C PRO A 84 1.13 14.29 -4.96
N VAL A 85 0.85 14.58 -6.24
CA VAL A 85 1.23 13.72 -7.34
C VAL A 85 2.62 14.14 -7.80
N PHE A 86 3.64 13.40 -7.40
CA PHE A 86 5.04 13.74 -7.68
C PHE A 86 5.39 13.53 -9.15
N ARG A 87 6.37 14.28 -9.65
CA ARG A 87 6.92 14.10 -11.00
C ARG A 87 7.39 12.66 -11.24
N ALA A 88 7.99 12.04 -10.21
CA ALA A 88 8.41 10.65 -10.24
C ALA A 88 7.29 9.64 -10.57
N PHE A 89 6.02 9.99 -10.36
CA PHE A 89 4.89 9.11 -10.66
C PHE A 89 4.44 9.17 -12.11
N THR A 90 4.68 10.31 -12.77
CA THR A 90 4.12 10.61 -14.08
C THR A 90 5.16 10.71 -15.20
N ASP A 91 6.45 10.81 -14.84
CA ASP A 91 7.57 11.00 -15.78
C ASP A 91 8.56 9.84 -15.67
N GLU A 92 8.34 8.80 -16.47
CA GLU A 92 9.21 7.62 -16.52
C GLU A 92 10.66 7.98 -16.85
N LYS A 93 10.86 8.93 -17.78
CA LYS A 93 12.19 9.38 -18.16
C LYS A 93 12.94 9.99 -16.98
N PHE A 94 12.24 10.85 -16.21
CA PHE A 94 12.80 11.43 -15.00
C PHE A 94 13.22 10.32 -14.01
N MET A 95 12.39 9.30 -13.80
CA MET A 95 12.73 8.18 -12.91
C MET A 95 13.93 7.39 -13.40
N LEU A 96 14.03 7.09 -14.68
CA LEU A 96 15.17 6.40 -15.29
C LEU A 96 16.48 7.18 -15.15
N GLU A 97 16.42 8.51 -15.25
CA GLU A 97 17.58 9.38 -15.06
C GLU A 97 18.05 9.45 -13.60
N GLN A 98 17.13 9.34 -12.63
CA GLN A 98 17.45 9.39 -11.20
C GLN A 98 17.86 8.05 -10.61
N THR A 99 17.55 6.95 -11.26
CA THR A 99 17.86 5.59 -10.79
C THR A 99 18.84 4.91 -11.76
N LYS A 100 19.65 3.99 -11.24
CA LYS A 100 20.53 3.18 -12.08
C LYS A 100 19.86 1.92 -12.63
N GLN A 101 18.57 1.79 -12.44
CA GLN A 101 17.82 0.63 -12.86
C GLN A 101 17.78 0.56 -14.39
N THR A 102 18.22 -0.56 -14.94
CA THR A 102 18.26 -0.80 -16.39
C THR A 102 17.08 -1.62 -16.89
N ASP A 103 16.44 -2.37 -16.01
CA ASP A 103 15.26 -3.17 -16.32
C ASP A 103 14.00 -2.30 -16.23
N LYS A 104 13.46 -1.96 -17.40
CA LYS A 104 12.24 -1.15 -17.53
C LYS A 104 10.96 -1.87 -17.13
N THR A 105 11.01 -3.18 -16.92
CA THR A 105 9.84 -3.98 -16.52
C THR A 105 9.61 -3.95 -15.02
N GLN A 106 10.59 -3.50 -14.23
CA GLN A 106 10.50 -3.44 -12.79
C GLN A 106 10.15 -2.03 -12.30
N TYR A 107 9.02 -1.89 -11.69
CA TYR A 107 8.49 -0.88 -10.76
C TYR A 107 9.11 0.53 -10.81
N LEU A 108 9.33 1.09 -12.00
CA LEU A 108 9.76 2.47 -12.16
C LEU A 108 8.56 3.40 -12.00
N GLY A 109 8.64 4.29 -11.02
CA GLY A 109 7.59 5.25 -10.74
C GLY A 109 6.34 4.62 -10.12
N PHE A 110 5.19 5.21 -10.42
CA PHE A 110 3.89 4.73 -9.94
C PHE A 110 3.38 3.58 -10.82
N TRP A 111 2.97 2.50 -10.20
CA TRP A 111 2.38 1.34 -10.86
C TRP A 111 0.94 1.11 -10.39
N ALA A 112 0.16 0.38 -11.19
CA ALA A 112 -1.20 -0.03 -10.87
C ALA A 112 -1.44 -1.44 -11.38
N THR A 113 -2.16 -2.26 -10.62
CA THR A 113 -2.50 -3.64 -10.96
C THR A 113 -3.93 -3.98 -10.56
N ASP A 114 -4.58 -4.84 -11.33
CA ASP A 114 -5.78 -5.58 -10.98
C ASP A 114 -5.45 -7.05 -10.63
N PHE A 115 -4.16 -7.33 -10.37
CA PHE A 115 -3.64 -8.68 -10.13
C PHE A 115 -3.91 -9.67 -11.29
N ALA A 116 -4.13 -9.15 -12.50
CA ALA A 116 -4.54 -9.90 -13.70
C ALA A 116 -5.86 -10.68 -13.49
N LYS A 117 -6.83 -10.10 -12.76
CA LYS A 117 -8.09 -10.76 -12.38
C LYS A 117 -9.35 -10.15 -12.96
N GLY A 118 -9.25 -9.03 -13.63
CA GLY A 118 -10.41 -8.42 -14.31
C GLY A 118 -11.41 -7.73 -13.36
N ASP A 119 -11.07 -7.49 -12.08
CA ASP A 119 -11.97 -6.89 -11.09
C ASP A 119 -11.35 -5.67 -10.42
N PHE A 120 -10.84 -4.73 -11.20
CA PHE A 120 -10.16 -3.55 -10.67
C PHE A 120 -11.01 -2.72 -9.71
N ALA A 121 -12.32 -2.71 -9.89
CA ALA A 121 -13.24 -1.97 -9.01
C ALA A 121 -13.20 -2.46 -7.56
N LYS A 122 -12.95 -3.74 -7.33
CA LYS A 122 -12.93 -4.35 -5.99
C LYS A 122 -11.59 -5.00 -5.64
N PHE A 123 -10.73 -5.26 -6.63
CA PHE A 123 -9.55 -6.07 -6.48
C PHE A 123 -8.38 -5.47 -7.27
N GLY A 124 -7.60 -4.65 -6.60
CA GLY A 124 -6.50 -3.95 -7.24
C GLY A 124 -5.68 -3.14 -6.25
N MET A 125 -4.60 -2.57 -6.74
CA MET A 125 -3.70 -1.75 -5.94
C MET A 125 -2.92 -0.79 -6.84
N GLY A 126 -2.70 0.43 -6.36
CA GLY A 126 -1.66 1.33 -6.85
C GLY A 126 -0.50 1.37 -5.87
N GLY A 127 0.70 1.65 -6.36
CA GLY A 127 1.83 1.74 -5.46
C GLY A 127 3.05 2.44 -6.02
N VAL A 128 3.94 2.80 -5.13
CA VAL A 128 5.29 3.24 -5.43
C VAL A 128 6.25 2.66 -4.39
N ILE A 129 7.28 1.99 -4.86
CA ILE A 129 8.36 1.52 -4.00
C ILE A 129 9.38 2.67 -3.91
N TRP A 130 9.53 3.24 -2.71
CA TRP A 130 10.48 4.31 -2.43
C TRP A 130 11.89 3.78 -2.27
N VAL A 131 12.01 2.65 -1.61
CA VAL A 131 13.27 1.98 -1.31
C VAL A 131 13.05 0.48 -1.25
N ASP A 132 14.02 -0.26 -1.81
CA ASP A 132 14.10 -1.72 -1.72
C ASP A 132 15.59 -2.06 -1.75
N GLU A 133 16.21 -2.00 -0.56
CA GLU A 133 17.65 -2.00 -0.39
C GLU A 133 18.14 -3.39 0.07
N ILE A 134 18.85 -4.07 -0.82
CA ILE A 134 19.34 -5.43 -0.61
C ILE A 134 20.41 -5.50 0.48
N LYS A 135 21.32 -4.53 0.48
CA LYS A 135 22.49 -4.54 1.34
C LYS A 135 22.14 -4.25 2.79
N GLU A 136 21.33 -3.23 2.99
CA GLU A 136 20.90 -2.77 4.31
C GLU A 136 19.59 -3.43 4.75
N GLU A 137 19.01 -4.26 3.87
CA GLU A 137 17.86 -5.13 4.13
C GLU A 137 16.58 -4.41 4.56
N TYR A 138 16.28 -3.25 3.97
CA TYR A 138 15.05 -2.53 4.27
C TYR A 138 14.24 -2.19 3.01
N PHE A 139 12.94 -1.99 3.23
CA PHE A 139 11.94 -1.75 2.21
C PHE A 139 10.98 -0.65 2.65
N GLY A 140 10.61 0.22 1.72
CA GLY A 140 9.63 1.28 1.91
C GLY A 140 8.72 1.44 0.69
N HIS A 141 7.43 1.43 0.92
CA HIS A 141 6.42 1.39 -0.12
C HIS A 141 5.19 2.22 0.27
N ASP A 142 4.62 2.97 -0.66
CA ASP A 142 3.28 3.51 -0.48
C ASP A 142 2.27 2.70 -1.27
N ILE A 143 1.17 2.35 -0.62
CA ILE A 143 0.02 1.62 -1.14
C ILE A 143 -1.13 2.60 -1.30
N TYR A 144 -1.79 2.56 -2.45
CA TYR A 144 -2.97 3.36 -2.77
C TYR A 144 -4.14 2.43 -3.06
N LEU A 145 -5.23 2.61 -2.33
CA LEU A 145 -6.45 1.84 -2.47
C LEU A 145 -7.61 2.76 -2.81
N LEU A 146 -8.31 2.45 -3.88
CA LEU A 146 -9.55 3.14 -4.23
C LEU A 146 -10.66 2.77 -3.22
N PRO A 147 -11.79 3.52 -3.17
CA PRO A 147 -12.88 3.20 -2.26
C PRO A 147 -13.29 1.73 -2.32
N LEU A 148 -13.20 1.05 -1.18
CA LEU A 148 -13.56 -0.36 -0.97
C LEU A 148 -12.82 -1.36 -1.87
N GLN A 149 -11.70 -0.97 -2.44
CA GLN A 149 -10.82 -1.83 -3.22
C GLN A 149 -9.90 -2.62 -2.28
N SER A 150 -9.75 -3.93 -2.50
CA SER A 150 -8.87 -4.82 -1.74
C SER A 150 -7.65 -5.26 -2.55
N ILE A 151 -6.54 -5.44 -1.87
CA ILE A 151 -5.36 -6.11 -2.43
C ILE A 151 -5.56 -7.64 -2.41
N ALA A 152 -4.74 -8.36 -3.15
CA ALA A 152 -4.75 -9.82 -3.11
C ALA A 152 -4.28 -10.32 -1.74
N GLU A 153 -5.03 -11.26 -1.14
CA GLU A 153 -4.58 -11.93 0.08
C GLU A 153 -3.28 -12.67 -0.20
N HIS A 154 -2.28 -12.41 0.63
CA HIS A 154 -0.94 -12.94 0.42
C HIS A 154 -0.20 -13.20 1.74
N SER A 155 0.93 -13.89 1.60
CA SER A 155 1.89 -14.15 2.66
C SER A 155 3.29 -14.04 2.08
N HIS A 156 4.22 -13.51 2.87
CA HIS A 156 5.63 -13.36 2.51
C HIS A 156 6.47 -14.42 3.22
N VAL A 157 6.89 -15.44 2.49
CA VAL A 157 7.68 -16.53 3.05
C VAL A 157 9.18 -16.32 2.79
N ALA A 158 10.02 -16.95 3.61
CA ALA A 158 11.43 -17.01 3.32
C ALA A 158 11.70 -17.77 2.02
N GLY A 159 12.70 -17.36 1.27
CA GLY A 159 13.03 -17.98 -0.01
C GLY A 159 14.46 -17.71 -0.45
N LYS A 160 14.75 -18.19 -1.64
CA LYS A 160 16.01 -17.92 -2.34
C LYS A 160 15.74 -17.04 -3.54
N PRO A 161 16.64 -16.14 -3.91
CA PRO A 161 16.49 -15.34 -5.11
C PRO A 161 16.43 -16.29 -6.33
N VAL A 162 15.46 -16.05 -7.21
CA VAL A 162 15.28 -16.78 -8.46
C VAL A 162 15.73 -15.87 -9.59
N ALA A 163 16.68 -16.33 -10.40
CA ALA A 163 17.34 -15.52 -11.43
C ALA A 163 16.39 -14.75 -12.39
N ALA A 164 15.19 -15.27 -12.60
CA ALA A 164 14.18 -14.63 -13.46
C ALA A 164 13.37 -13.52 -12.78
N ASN A 165 13.40 -13.44 -11.44
CA ASN A 165 12.55 -12.53 -10.65
C ASN A 165 13.34 -11.79 -9.56
N VAL A 166 14.66 -11.77 -9.69
CA VAL A 166 15.52 -11.11 -8.70
C VAL A 166 15.36 -9.61 -8.81
N MET A 167 14.95 -8.98 -7.72
CA MET A 167 14.92 -7.53 -7.64
C MET A 167 16.33 -6.96 -7.65
N GLN A 168 16.48 -5.93 -8.43
CA GLN A 168 17.69 -5.14 -8.50
C GLN A 168 17.56 -3.93 -7.58
N ASP A 169 18.56 -3.71 -6.75
CA ASP A 169 18.68 -2.47 -5.99
C ASP A 169 18.62 -1.27 -6.93
N ARG A 170 17.70 -0.34 -6.66
CA ARG A 170 17.44 0.79 -7.54
C ARG A 170 18.58 1.79 -7.61
N TRP A 171 19.38 1.88 -6.57
CA TRP A 171 20.45 2.87 -6.44
C TRP A 171 21.80 2.34 -6.88
N THR A 172 22.08 1.10 -6.55
CA THR A 172 23.36 0.46 -6.86
C THR A 172 23.34 -0.39 -8.11
N GLY A 173 22.15 -0.85 -8.53
CA GLY A 173 21.98 -1.82 -9.61
C GLY A 173 22.41 -3.24 -9.19
N GLU A 174 22.62 -3.49 -7.89
CA GLU A 174 23.02 -4.79 -7.37
C GLU A 174 21.84 -5.78 -7.44
N ILE A 175 22.15 -7.01 -7.83
CA ILE A 175 21.19 -8.10 -7.89
C ILE A 175 21.23 -8.89 -6.58
N CYS A 176 20.07 -9.15 -5.98
CA CYS A 176 19.98 -9.96 -4.76
C CYS A 176 20.48 -11.38 -4.99
N LYS A 177 21.49 -11.78 -4.23
CA LYS A 177 22.06 -13.14 -4.24
C LYS A 177 21.95 -13.84 -2.89
N LYS A 178 21.39 -13.16 -1.90
CA LYS A 178 21.22 -13.66 -0.55
C LYS A 178 19.93 -14.47 -0.43
N ASP A 179 19.86 -15.35 0.56
CA ASP A 179 18.59 -15.89 1.03
C ASP A 179 17.73 -14.75 1.57
N ILE A 180 16.45 -14.78 1.24
CA ILE A 180 15.49 -13.74 1.56
C ILE A 180 14.74 -14.17 2.80
N PRO A 181 14.76 -13.40 3.90
CA PRO A 181 13.96 -13.71 5.08
C PRO A 181 12.48 -13.54 4.79
N ALA A 182 11.62 -14.19 5.56
CA ALA A 182 10.20 -13.88 5.56
C ALA A 182 10.02 -12.41 5.95
N LYS A 183 9.15 -11.70 5.23
CA LYS A 183 8.95 -10.27 5.40
C LYS A 183 8.21 -9.97 6.69
N MET A 184 8.73 -9.04 7.46
CA MET A 184 8.05 -8.39 8.56
C MET A 184 7.65 -6.99 8.11
N GLU A 185 6.39 -6.65 8.29
CA GLU A 185 5.79 -5.43 7.78
C GLU A 185 5.17 -4.61 8.89
N SER A 186 5.19 -3.30 8.68
CA SER A 186 4.46 -2.34 9.48
C SER A 186 3.84 -1.31 8.56
N TRP A 187 2.63 -0.86 8.86
CA TRP A 187 1.86 0.05 8.02
C TRP A 187 1.43 1.27 8.81
N LEU A 188 1.51 2.42 8.17
CA LEU A 188 1.03 3.68 8.69
C LEU A 188 -0.02 4.24 7.73
N VAL A 189 -1.28 4.34 8.17
CA VAL A 189 -2.31 4.99 7.37
C VAL A 189 -2.02 6.49 7.32
N ARG A 190 -1.89 7.02 6.11
CA ARG A 190 -1.62 8.45 5.86
C ARG A 190 -2.88 9.24 5.63
N HIS A 191 -3.81 8.69 4.84
CA HIS A 191 -5.08 9.31 4.47
C HIS A 191 -6.15 8.25 4.29
N GLY A 192 -7.40 8.65 4.51
CA GLY A 192 -8.51 7.73 4.51
C GLY A 192 -8.42 6.75 5.68
N TRP A 193 -8.84 5.53 5.47
CA TRP A 193 -8.73 4.44 6.44
C TRP A 193 -8.80 3.08 5.72
N VAL A 194 -8.41 2.00 6.40
CA VAL A 194 -8.44 0.66 5.83
C VAL A 194 -9.10 -0.34 6.77
N TYR A 195 -9.68 -1.39 6.19
CA TYR A 195 -9.86 -2.67 6.86
C TYR A 195 -8.59 -3.49 6.65
N SER A 196 -7.94 -3.88 7.73
CA SER A 196 -6.81 -4.82 7.72
C SER A 196 -7.31 -6.22 8.05
N PHE A 197 -6.96 -7.16 7.21
CA PHE A 197 -7.34 -8.57 7.34
C PHE A 197 -6.12 -9.39 7.72
N SER A 198 -6.25 -10.28 8.71
CA SER A 198 -5.17 -11.16 9.19
C SER A 198 -5.68 -12.56 9.45
N GLU A 199 -4.81 -13.57 9.25
CA GLU A 199 -5.07 -14.93 9.72
C GLU A 199 -4.89 -15.07 11.24
N VAL A 200 -4.25 -14.09 11.88
CA VAL A 200 -3.99 -14.07 13.31
C VAL A 200 -5.09 -13.29 14.00
N GLY A 201 -5.76 -13.92 14.93
CA GLY A 201 -6.91 -13.40 15.67
C GLY A 201 -8.17 -14.22 15.42
N GLU A 202 -9.18 -14.01 16.26
CA GLU A 202 -10.46 -14.69 16.11
C GLU A 202 -11.22 -14.16 14.88
N PRO A 203 -11.81 -15.02 14.05
CA PRO A 203 -12.63 -14.59 12.93
C PRO A 203 -13.76 -13.65 13.37
N ASN A 204 -13.86 -12.50 12.73
CA ASN A 204 -14.83 -11.46 13.10
C ASN A 204 -15.40 -10.68 11.92
N LEU A 205 -15.27 -11.20 10.69
CA LEU A 205 -15.72 -10.53 9.45
C LEU A 205 -17.19 -10.10 9.50
N ASP A 206 -18.05 -10.84 10.20
CA ASP A 206 -19.47 -10.51 10.35
C ASP A 206 -19.71 -9.21 11.14
N LYS A 207 -18.72 -8.73 11.91
CA LYS A 207 -18.78 -7.42 12.57
C LYS A 207 -18.52 -6.26 11.61
N PHE A 208 -18.08 -6.54 10.39
CA PHE A 208 -17.72 -5.57 9.35
C PHE A 208 -18.53 -5.80 8.07
N PRO A 209 -19.86 -5.58 8.10
CA PRO A 209 -20.77 -5.91 6.99
C PRO A 209 -20.43 -5.19 5.70
N GLU A 210 -19.89 -3.97 5.78
CA GLU A 210 -19.44 -3.22 4.61
C GLU A 210 -18.24 -3.87 3.94
N ALA A 211 -17.22 -4.26 4.72
CA ALA A 211 -16.08 -5.00 4.19
C ALA A 211 -16.53 -6.31 3.54
N LYS A 212 -17.37 -7.08 4.23
CA LYS A 212 -17.93 -8.34 3.72
C LYS A 212 -18.67 -8.16 2.40
N ALA A 213 -19.54 -7.15 2.30
CA ALA A 213 -20.35 -6.88 1.10
C ALA A 213 -19.53 -6.40 -0.12
N ASN A 214 -18.34 -5.83 0.12
CA ASN A 214 -17.49 -5.26 -0.94
C ASN A 214 -16.29 -6.14 -1.31
N LEU A 215 -16.09 -7.28 -0.65
CA LEU A 215 -15.10 -8.26 -1.10
C LEU A 215 -15.40 -8.70 -2.53
N SER A 216 -14.35 -8.82 -3.34
CA SER A 216 -14.45 -9.38 -4.68
C SER A 216 -15.00 -10.80 -4.64
N ALA A 217 -15.79 -11.20 -5.64
CA ALA A 217 -16.21 -12.58 -5.85
C ALA A 217 -15.04 -13.57 -5.98
N LEU A 218 -13.83 -13.07 -6.28
CA LEU A 218 -12.60 -13.87 -6.27
C LEU A 218 -12.19 -14.33 -4.87
N LEU A 219 -12.59 -13.59 -3.83
CA LEU A 219 -12.24 -13.85 -2.43
C LEU A 219 -13.43 -14.33 -1.62
N TYR A 220 -14.66 -13.96 -2.01
CA TYR A 220 -15.85 -14.22 -1.22
C TYR A 220 -17.05 -14.61 -2.10
N ASP A 221 -17.63 -15.76 -1.81
CA ASP A 221 -18.87 -16.19 -2.45
C ASP A 221 -20.07 -15.53 -1.76
N HIS A 222 -20.51 -14.39 -2.27
CA HIS A 222 -21.64 -13.64 -1.74
C HIS A 222 -22.96 -14.41 -1.81
N LYS A 223 -23.12 -15.38 -2.74
CA LYS A 223 -24.31 -16.22 -2.87
C LYS A 223 -24.37 -17.26 -1.75
N ALA A 224 -23.23 -17.86 -1.43
CA ALA A 224 -23.11 -18.85 -0.36
C ALA A 224 -22.85 -18.22 1.00
N ASP A 225 -22.69 -16.89 1.06
CA ASP A 225 -22.36 -16.11 2.26
C ASP A 225 -21.14 -16.64 3.02
N LYS A 226 -20.08 -16.94 2.29
CA LYS A 226 -18.84 -17.47 2.87
C LYS A 226 -17.60 -17.07 2.08
N PRO A 227 -16.41 -16.98 2.74
CA PRO A 227 -15.14 -16.88 2.06
C PRO A 227 -14.89 -18.09 1.16
N THR A 228 -14.40 -17.88 -0.07
CA THR A 228 -14.02 -18.97 -0.97
C THR A 228 -12.55 -19.35 -0.81
N LEU A 229 -11.69 -18.37 -0.59
CA LEU A 229 -10.23 -18.53 -0.56
C LEU A 229 -9.57 -17.94 0.68
N LEU A 230 -10.23 -17.01 1.38
CA LEU A 230 -9.63 -16.26 2.48
C LEU A 230 -9.20 -17.13 3.65
N LYS A 231 -7.98 -16.91 4.09
CA LYS A 231 -7.40 -17.39 5.35
C LYS A 231 -7.46 -16.31 6.43
N SER A 232 -7.43 -15.03 6.01
CA SER A 232 -7.40 -13.86 6.87
C SER A 232 -8.82 -13.43 7.20
N LEU A 233 -9.38 -13.96 8.28
CA LEU A 233 -10.76 -13.71 8.71
C LEU A 233 -10.88 -12.78 9.92
N HIS A 234 -9.76 -12.42 10.55
CA HIS A 234 -9.72 -11.39 11.58
C HIS A 234 -9.57 -10.02 10.91
N VAL A 235 -10.46 -9.10 11.26
CA VAL A 235 -10.53 -7.77 10.65
C VAL A 235 -10.37 -6.70 11.71
N GLU A 236 -9.53 -5.71 11.43
CA GLU A 236 -9.38 -4.48 12.20
C GLU A 236 -9.62 -3.28 11.28
N LYS A 237 -10.10 -2.18 11.83
CA LYS A 237 -10.16 -0.89 11.15
C LYS A 237 -8.99 -0.04 11.61
N TRP A 238 -8.16 0.43 10.67
CA TRP A 238 -7.04 1.33 10.96
C TRP A 238 -7.28 2.70 10.34
N GLU A 239 -7.06 3.73 11.13
CA GLU A 239 -7.28 5.14 10.80
C GLU A 239 -5.96 5.92 10.80
N PRO A 240 -5.90 7.15 10.26
CA PRO A 240 -4.67 7.94 10.24
C PRO A 240 -4.40 8.59 11.62
N ASP A 241 -4.21 7.77 12.63
CA ASP A 241 -3.97 8.16 14.02
C ASP A 241 -2.47 8.39 14.35
N GLY A 242 -1.59 8.21 13.37
CA GLY A 242 -0.14 8.33 13.54
C GLY A 242 0.52 7.09 14.15
N ILE A 243 -0.22 6.00 14.34
CA ILE A 243 0.28 4.73 14.89
C ILE A 243 0.63 3.79 13.74
N ALA A 244 1.85 3.25 13.77
CA ALA A 244 2.25 2.19 12.84
C ALA A 244 1.75 0.84 13.34
N HIS A 245 0.89 0.21 12.56
CA HIS A 245 0.40 -1.14 12.81
C HIS A 245 1.39 -2.15 12.26
N LYS A 246 1.63 -3.21 13.02
CA LYS A 246 2.62 -4.24 12.68
C LYS A 246 1.94 -5.55 12.33
N LEU A 247 2.50 -6.26 11.33
CA LEU A 247 2.09 -7.64 11.03
C LEU A 247 2.19 -8.50 12.32
N PRO A 248 1.09 -9.12 12.78
CA PRO A 248 1.08 -9.82 14.07
C PRO A 248 2.07 -10.99 14.13
N LYS A 249 2.32 -11.63 12.99
CA LYS A 249 3.25 -12.76 12.87
C LYS A 249 3.90 -12.75 11.49
N THR A 250 5.23 -12.82 11.43
CA THR A 250 6.01 -12.94 10.19
C THR A 250 5.51 -14.11 9.35
N GLY A 251 5.26 -13.85 8.06
CA GLY A 251 4.77 -14.85 7.12
C GLY A 251 3.30 -15.22 7.29
N SER A 252 2.53 -14.48 8.11
CA SER A 252 1.08 -14.68 8.19
C SER A 252 0.37 -14.17 6.94
N TRP A 253 -0.76 -14.81 6.62
CA TRP A 253 -1.66 -14.36 5.56
C TRP A 253 -2.35 -13.07 5.97
N HIS A 254 -2.39 -12.12 5.05
CA HIS A 254 -2.99 -10.81 5.28
C HIS A 254 -3.34 -10.12 3.97
N PHE A 255 -4.16 -9.09 4.07
CA PHE A 255 -4.42 -8.10 3.03
C PHE A 255 -5.14 -6.89 3.61
N MET A 256 -5.34 -5.85 2.79
CA MET A 256 -6.08 -4.65 3.17
C MET A 256 -7.19 -4.37 2.16
N MET A 257 -8.22 -3.69 2.65
CA MET A 257 -9.26 -3.06 1.83
C MET A 257 -9.36 -1.58 2.20
N GLY A 258 -9.34 -0.70 1.21
CA GLY A 258 -9.55 0.73 1.42
C GLY A 258 -10.93 1.01 2.03
N GLY A 259 -11.02 2.06 2.83
CA GLY A 259 -12.31 2.55 3.33
C GLY A 259 -13.17 3.15 2.23
N THR A 260 -14.30 3.74 2.62
CA THR A 260 -15.28 4.35 1.68
C THR A 260 -14.74 5.56 0.91
N GLU A 261 -13.66 6.17 1.41
CA GLU A 261 -12.96 7.29 0.77
C GLU A 261 -11.71 6.83 -0.01
N GLY A 262 -11.38 5.54 0.06
CA GLY A 262 -10.09 5.00 -0.31
C GLY A 262 -9.05 5.22 0.78
N ALA A 263 -7.79 4.89 0.50
CA ALA A 263 -6.70 5.04 1.46
C ALA A 263 -5.34 5.25 0.79
N ILE A 264 -4.45 5.91 1.52
CA ILE A 264 -3.01 5.96 1.27
C ILE A 264 -2.32 5.41 2.52
N VAL A 265 -1.52 4.37 2.34
CA VAL A 265 -0.83 3.66 3.42
C VAL A 265 0.66 3.57 3.09
N THR A 266 1.52 3.95 4.04
CA THR A 266 2.96 3.72 3.93
C THR A 266 3.31 2.40 4.61
N GLU A 267 4.01 1.53 3.89
CA GLU A 267 4.55 0.29 4.38
C GLU A 267 6.04 0.40 4.64
N PHE A 268 6.47 -0.11 5.78
CA PHE A 268 7.86 -0.29 6.16
C PHE A 268 8.13 -1.77 6.40
N ALA A 269 9.19 -2.30 5.81
CA ALA A 269 9.50 -3.71 5.94
C ALA A 269 11.01 -3.98 5.81
N ASN A 270 11.42 -5.22 6.05
CA ASN A 270 12.70 -5.68 5.56
C ASN A 270 12.62 -5.91 4.04
N PHE A 271 13.78 -5.95 3.39
CA PHE A 271 13.93 -6.24 1.95
C PHE A 271 13.02 -7.38 1.51
N HIS A 272 12.40 -7.21 0.34
CA HIS A 272 11.43 -8.16 -0.20
C HIS A 272 11.72 -8.50 -1.66
N ASP A 273 11.44 -9.76 -2.03
CA ASP A 273 11.45 -10.25 -3.40
C ASP A 273 10.08 -10.88 -3.71
N SER A 274 9.49 -10.51 -4.83
CA SER A 274 8.19 -11.00 -5.28
C SER A 274 8.13 -12.53 -5.43
N ALA A 275 9.26 -13.20 -5.67
CA ALA A 275 9.36 -14.67 -5.69
C ALA A 275 9.01 -15.31 -4.34
N CYS A 276 9.08 -14.55 -3.25
CA CYS A 276 8.72 -14.97 -1.90
C CYS A 276 7.25 -14.74 -1.55
N ASN A 277 6.46 -14.14 -2.45
CA ASN A 277 5.02 -13.99 -2.26
C ASN A 277 4.28 -15.31 -2.49
N ARG A 278 3.27 -15.52 -1.69
CA ARG A 278 2.27 -16.58 -1.86
C ARG A 278 0.90 -15.95 -1.86
N TYR A 279 0.05 -16.34 -2.79
CA TYR A 279 -1.30 -15.80 -2.95
C TYR A 279 -2.34 -16.90 -2.79
N THR A 280 -3.50 -16.59 -2.21
CA THR A 280 -4.64 -17.52 -2.18
C THR A 280 -5.32 -17.57 -3.55
N VAL A 281 -5.42 -16.43 -4.23
CA VAL A 281 -5.92 -16.38 -5.60
C VAL A 281 -4.83 -16.91 -6.55
N PRO A 282 -5.11 -17.93 -7.37
CA PRO A 282 -4.13 -18.48 -8.28
C PRO A 282 -3.81 -17.52 -9.44
N ASN A 283 -2.60 -17.64 -10.00
CA ASN A 283 -2.15 -16.89 -11.18
C ASN A 283 -2.30 -15.36 -11.02
N VAL A 284 -1.89 -14.85 -9.87
CA VAL A 284 -1.75 -13.40 -9.67
C VAL A 284 -0.62 -12.90 -10.56
N GLY A 285 -0.88 -11.78 -11.30
CA GLY A 285 0.09 -11.09 -12.13
C GLY A 285 0.17 -9.60 -11.77
N PHE A 286 1.30 -8.97 -12.10
CA PHE A 286 1.55 -7.54 -11.91
C PHE A 286 1.87 -6.88 -13.24
#